data_1fd6ec6fb49d6ca3427bf490237b1cce
#
_entry.id   1fd6ec6fb49d6ca3427bf490237b1cce
#
_cell.length_a   1.000
_cell.length_b   1.000
_cell.length_c   1.000
_cell.angle_alpha   90.00
_cell.angle_beta   90.00
_cell.angle_gamma   90.00
#
_symmetry.space_group_name_H-M   'P 1'
#
loop_
_entity.id
_entity.type
_entity.pdbx_description
1 polymer ?
#
loop_
_entity_poly.entity_id
_entity_poly.type
_entity_poly.pdbx_seq_one_letter_code
_entity_poly.pdbx_strand_id
1 'polypeptide(L)'
;MKTIKRIVFTGGPCSGKTTFMSRALEIFGERGYRVIVDNESATDLISGGISPATIGMYEFQKYVISLQLAKEDLCYKAAQEIQGDKVLLFIDRGLRDDESYVGKEDFCKILEDFDIKYEDINDRYDMVIHLVTSAKGKEEAYGNSNNAARYENIEDARLMDDMALKAWESHPNRVIIGNETDFEVKMRKAIQAVFEYLGDEKPVEVFKKYLVEFDDSVLENIKKEANYSTAHIIQNYLVSNSGIERRIRKRERNGSVLYYYSEASIISTNERIKTDRILSERQYYDYQNEIDKSLNKIDKTRYSFIYENKFYKLDLFNFDETKAILSVQLPTNNEEVSLPSYIKVVKEVTDNNAYKNYYLAKSQKY
;
A
#
# COMPACT_ATOMS: atom_id res chain seq x y z
N MET A 1 21.80 -13.65 5.97
CA MET A 1 20.83 -14.71 5.59
C MET A 1 19.58 -14.02 5.11
N LYS A 2 19.10 -14.37 3.92
CA LYS A 2 17.90 -13.74 3.34
C LYS A 2 16.66 -14.05 4.16
N THR A 3 15.89 -13.02 4.53
CA THR A 3 14.63 -13.15 5.28
C THR A 3 13.47 -12.89 4.32
N ILE A 4 12.60 -13.88 4.15
CA ILE A 4 11.35 -13.76 3.40
C ILE A 4 10.22 -13.89 4.41
N LYS A 5 9.31 -12.90 4.45
CA LYS A 5 8.14 -12.90 5.33
C LYS A 5 6.85 -12.87 4.50
N ARG A 6 5.96 -13.83 4.77
CA ARG A 6 4.63 -13.96 4.15
C ARG A 6 3.58 -13.38 5.08
N ILE A 7 2.95 -12.27 4.66
CA ILE A 7 1.99 -11.53 5.47
C ILE A 7 0.66 -11.48 4.73
N VAL A 8 -0.37 -12.06 5.34
CA VAL A 8 -1.73 -12.09 4.80
C VAL A 8 -2.49 -10.83 5.23
N PHE A 9 -3.22 -10.25 4.30
CA PHE A 9 -4.22 -9.21 4.55
C PHE A 9 -5.60 -9.76 4.28
N THR A 10 -6.39 -9.87 5.34
CA THR A 10 -7.75 -10.40 5.32
C THR A 10 -8.76 -9.37 5.80
N GLY A 11 -10.03 -9.70 5.75
CA GLY A 11 -11.16 -8.86 6.15
C GLY A 11 -12.23 -8.78 5.07
N GLY A 12 -13.42 -8.34 5.46
CA GLY A 12 -14.58 -8.23 4.59
C GLY A 12 -14.41 -7.25 3.42
N PRO A 13 -15.43 -7.14 2.58
CA PRO A 13 -15.49 -6.12 1.53
C PRO A 13 -15.31 -4.71 2.11
N CYS A 14 -14.72 -3.79 1.33
CA CYS A 14 -14.48 -2.40 1.74
C CYS A 14 -13.66 -2.24 3.05
N SER A 15 -12.82 -3.20 3.42
CA SER A 15 -11.96 -3.10 4.61
C SER A 15 -10.69 -2.25 4.40
N GLY A 16 -10.31 -1.98 3.13
CA GLY A 16 -9.14 -1.17 2.79
C GLY A 16 -7.88 -1.96 2.41
N LYS A 17 -7.96 -3.28 2.18
CA LYS A 17 -6.83 -4.15 1.81
C LYS A 17 -6.04 -3.62 0.60
N THR A 18 -6.70 -3.35 -0.51
CA THR A 18 -6.07 -2.86 -1.74
C THR A 18 -5.35 -1.53 -1.52
N THR A 19 -5.96 -0.61 -0.77
CA THR A 19 -5.32 0.67 -0.40
C THR A 19 -4.11 0.46 0.48
N PHE A 20 -4.20 -0.45 1.46
CA PHE A 20 -3.08 -0.79 2.31
C PHE A 20 -1.90 -1.31 1.47
N MET A 21 -2.12 -2.29 0.61
CA MET A 21 -1.06 -2.90 -0.21
C MET A 21 -0.36 -1.89 -1.11
N SER A 22 -1.13 -0.99 -1.73
CA SER A 22 -0.58 0.09 -2.54
C SER A 22 0.37 0.99 -1.74
N ARG A 23 -0.02 1.37 -0.52
CA ARG A 23 0.81 2.20 0.36
C ARG A 23 2.00 1.45 0.92
N ALA A 24 1.79 0.20 1.31
CA ALA A 24 2.82 -0.65 1.88
C ALA A 24 3.98 -0.89 0.90
N LEU A 25 3.69 -1.12 -0.39
CA LEU A 25 4.72 -1.19 -1.44
C LEU A 25 5.65 0.02 -1.43
N GLU A 26 5.11 1.22 -1.29
CA GLU A 26 5.91 2.45 -1.24
C GLU A 26 6.71 2.54 0.06
N ILE A 27 6.04 2.39 1.21
CA ILE A 27 6.62 2.61 2.54
C ILE A 27 7.72 1.59 2.84
N PHE A 28 7.43 0.30 2.69
CA PHE A 28 8.43 -0.75 2.95
C PHE A 28 9.55 -0.74 1.90
N GLY A 29 9.20 -0.43 0.63
CA GLY A 29 10.21 -0.25 -0.41
C GLY A 29 11.19 0.89 -0.08
N GLU A 30 10.73 2.01 0.48
CA GLU A 30 11.60 3.12 0.93
C GLU A 30 12.49 2.72 2.11
N ARG A 31 12.08 1.74 2.91
CA ARG A 31 12.83 1.17 4.03
C ARG A 31 13.77 0.02 3.64
N GLY A 32 13.98 -0.18 2.34
CA GLY A 32 14.93 -1.17 1.83
C GLY A 32 14.38 -2.57 1.65
N TYR A 33 13.08 -2.79 1.92
CA TYR A 33 12.44 -4.06 1.64
C TYR A 33 12.17 -4.23 0.14
N ARG A 34 12.30 -5.47 -0.34
CA ARG A 34 11.71 -5.91 -1.60
C ARG A 34 10.31 -6.41 -1.31
N VAL A 35 9.30 -5.79 -1.88
CA VAL A 35 7.90 -6.16 -1.64
C VAL A 35 7.34 -6.79 -2.91
N ILE A 36 6.81 -8.00 -2.75
CA ILE A 36 6.01 -8.71 -3.77
C ILE A 36 4.57 -8.68 -3.28
N VAL A 37 3.63 -8.42 -4.17
CA VAL A 37 2.18 -8.47 -3.87
C VAL A 37 1.57 -9.61 -4.66
N ASP A 38 0.90 -10.50 -3.96
CA ASP A 38 0.01 -11.51 -4.52
C ASP A 38 -1.44 -11.00 -4.41
N ASN A 39 -2.01 -10.64 -5.55
CA ASN A 39 -3.36 -10.09 -5.63
C ASN A 39 -4.42 -11.20 -5.45
N GLU A 40 -5.64 -10.81 -5.07
CA GLU A 40 -6.77 -11.70 -4.82
C GLU A 40 -7.09 -12.61 -6.03
N SER A 41 -6.95 -13.92 -5.85
CA SER A 41 -7.14 -14.91 -6.92
C SER A 41 -8.59 -15.03 -7.40
N ALA A 42 -9.56 -14.83 -6.51
CA ALA A 42 -10.98 -14.81 -6.90
C ALA A 42 -11.27 -13.68 -7.89
N THR A 43 -10.71 -12.49 -7.68
CA THR A 43 -10.85 -11.35 -8.61
C THR A 43 -10.26 -11.65 -9.98
N ASP A 44 -9.11 -12.34 -10.05
CA ASP A 44 -8.50 -12.74 -11.33
C ASP A 44 -9.40 -13.68 -12.12
N LEU A 45 -9.98 -14.69 -11.46
CA LEU A 45 -10.90 -15.65 -12.09
C LEU A 45 -12.19 -14.99 -12.57
N ILE A 46 -12.81 -14.16 -11.72
CA ILE A 46 -14.06 -13.47 -12.07
C ILE A 46 -13.83 -12.52 -13.25
N SER A 47 -12.74 -11.79 -13.26
CA SER A 47 -12.36 -10.89 -14.35
C SER A 47 -12.08 -11.65 -15.66
N GLY A 48 -11.65 -12.92 -15.55
CA GLY A 48 -11.47 -13.86 -16.67
C GLY A 48 -12.75 -14.56 -17.13
N GLY A 49 -13.91 -14.30 -16.48
CA GLY A 49 -15.21 -14.88 -16.84
C GLY A 49 -15.57 -16.17 -16.09
N ILE A 50 -14.76 -16.60 -15.12
CA ILE A 50 -15.04 -17.76 -14.25
C ILE A 50 -15.62 -17.25 -12.93
N SER A 51 -16.87 -17.59 -12.62
CA SER A 51 -17.54 -17.06 -11.43
C SER A 51 -18.41 -18.12 -10.73
N PRO A 52 -18.77 -17.92 -9.44
CA PRO A 52 -19.71 -18.82 -8.76
C PRO A 52 -21.05 -18.99 -9.48
N ALA A 53 -21.50 -17.95 -10.18
CA ALA A 53 -22.75 -18.00 -10.95
C ALA A 53 -22.67 -18.94 -12.16
N THR A 54 -21.47 -19.19 -12.70
CA THR A 54 -21.28 -20.06 -13.87
C THR A 54 -21.01 -21.51 -13.52
N ILE A 55 -20.33 -21.80 -12.39
CA ILE A 55 -19.87 -23.16 -12.06
C ILE A 55 -20.26 -23.63 -10.66
N GLY A 56 -20.95 -22.78 -9.86
CA GLY A 56 -21.26 -23.05 -8.47
C GLY A 56 -20.13 -22.68 -7.51
N MET A 57 -20.48 -22.42 -6.24
CA MET A 57 -19.52 -21.88 -5.24
C MET A 57 -18.42 -22.89 -4.91
N TYR A 58 -18.76 -24.19 -4.74
CA TYR A 58 -17.77 -25.22 -4.38
C TYR A 58 -16.68 -25.38 -5.46
N GLU A 59 -17.08 -25.56 -6.72
CA GLU A 59 -16.13 -25.68 -7.82
C GLU A 59 -15.33 -24.38 -8.04
N PHE A 60 -15.99 -23.23 -7.93
CA PHE A 60 -15.31 -21.95 -8.03
C PHE A 60 -14.21 -21.83 -6.96
N GLN A 61 -14.51 -22.18 -5.72
CA GLN A 61 -13.56 -22.07 -4.62
C GLN A 61 -12.37 -23.05 -4.77
N LYS A 62 -12.63 -24.23 -5.35
CA LYS A 62 -11.56 -25.17 -5.72
C LYS A 62 -10.57 -24.55 -6.71
N TYR A 63 -11.06 -23.83 -7.73
CA TYR A 63 -10.19 -23.12 -8.68
C TYR A 63 -9.51 -21.91 -8.04
N VAL A 64 -10.18 -21.18 -7.14
CA VAL A 64 -9.55 -20.09 -6.36
C VAL A 64 -8.35 -20.62 -5.59
N ILE A 65 -8.53 -21.68 -4.80
CA ILE A 65 -7.46 -22.31 -4.01
C ILE A 65 -6.32 -22.81 -4.89
N SER A 66 -6.64 -23.46 -6.02
CA SER A 66 -5.62 -23.93 -6.97
C SER A 66 -4.75 -22.78 -7.50
N LEU A 67 -5.39 -21.70 -7.94
CA LEU A 67 -4.70 -20.52 -8.46
C LEU A 67 -3.89 -19.83 -7.36
N GLN A 68 -4.46 -19.69 -6.17
CA GLN A 68 -3.81 -19.06 -5.01
C GLN A 68 -2.54 -19.81 -4.61
N LEU A 69 -2.61 -21.13 -4.47
CA LEU A 69 -1.44 -21.96 -4.16
C LEU A 69 -0.34 -21.78 -5.22
N ALA A 70 -0.70 -21.82 -6.50
CA ALA A 70 0.24 -21.63 -7.59
C ALA A 70 0.90 -20.24 -7.56
N LYS A 71 0.14 -19.18 -7.33
CA LYS A 71 0.63 -17.81 -7.22
C LYS A 71 1.53 -17.61 -6.02
N GLU A 72 1.12 -18.08 -4.83
CA GLU A 72 1.93 -18.00 -3.61
C GLU A 72 3.28 -18.71 -3.78
N ASP A 73 3.29 -19.90 -4.39
CA ASP A 73 4.50 -20.67 -4.63
C ASP A 73 5.43 -19.99 -5.64
N LEU A 74 4.87 -19.44 -6.72
CA LEU A 74 5.63 -18.65 -7.70
C LEU A 74 6.23 -17.39 -7.07
N CYS A 75 5.44 -16.65 -6.31
CA CYS A 75 5.90 -15.46 -5.61
C CYS A 75 7.00 -15.78 -4.59
N TYR A 76 6.87 -16.90 -3.86
CA TYR A 76 7.88 -17.33 -2.90
C TYR A 76 9.20 -17.75 -3.59
N LYS A 77 9.12 -18.50 -4.70
CA LYS A 77 10.30 -18.86 -5.52
C LYS A 77 10.98 -17.61 -6.08
N ALA A 78 10.19 -16.68 -6.63
CA ALA A 78 10.73 -15.40 -7.10
C ALA A 78 11.39 -14.60 -5.96
N ALA A 79 10.80 -14.61 -4.76
CA ALA A 79 11.37 -13.98 -3.59
C ALA A 79 12.75 -14.55 -3.21
N GLN A 80 12.97 -15.84 -3.44
CA GLN A 80 14.28 -16.49 -3.19
C GLN A 80 15.35 -15.99 -4.17
N GLU A 81 14.98 -15.70 -5.43
CA GLU A 81 15.90 -15.26 -6.49
C GLU A 81 16.19 -13.75 -6.46
N ILE A 82 15.25 -12.93 -5.96
CA ILE A 82 15.40 -11.47 -5.89
C ILE A 82 16.64 -11.10 -5.07
N GLN A 83 17.46 -10.18 -5.58
CA GLN A 83 18.61 -9.64 -4.84
C GLN A 83 18.14 -8.77 -3.66
N GLY A 84 18.77 -8.98 -2.52
CA GLY A 84 18.48 -8.27 -1.26
C GLY A 84 18.15 -9.24 -0.13
N ASP A 85 18.37 -8.80 1.10
CA ASP A 85 18.27 -9.65 2.29
C ASP A 85 16.88 -9.62 2.94
N LYS A 86 16.07 -8.59 2.67
CA LYS A 86 14.75 -8.39 3.27
C LYS A 86 13.67 -8.41 2.19
N VAL A 87 12.86 -9.47 2.13
CA VAL A 87 11.76 -9.62 1.19
C VAL A 87 10.44 -9.79 1.95
N LEU A 88 9.42 -9.02 1.57
CA LEU A 88 8.06 -9.16 2.06
C LEU A 88 7.16 -9.67 0.93
N LEU A 89 6.42 -10.71 1.18
CA LEU A 89 5.36 -11.20 0.33
C LEU A 89 4.03 -10.84 0.98
N PHE A 90 3.31 -9.88 0.41
CA PHE A 90 1.99 -9.46 0.83
C PHE A 90 0.93 -10.20 0.02
N ILE A 91 0.03 -10.88 0.72
CA ILE A 91 -0.96 -11.78 0.13
C ILE A 91 -2.34 -11.20 0.40
N ASP A 92 -3.11 -10.89 -0.67
CA ASP A 92 -4.50 -10.46 -0.56
C ASP A 92 -5.40 -11.67 -0.44
N ARG A 93 -5.78 -11.98 0.77
CA ARG A 93 -6.42 -13.20 1.28
C ARG A 93 -5.50 -14.42 1.28
N GLY A 94 -5.48 -15.12 2.37
CA GLY A 94 -4.79 -16.40 2.52
C GLY A 94 -5.79 -17.56 2.49
N LEU A 95 -5.29 -18.79 2.42
CA LEU A 95 -6.12 -20.00 2.26
C LEU A 95 -7.27 -20.13 3.26
N ARG A 96 -7.11 -19.64 4.50
CA ARG A 96 -8.22 -19.72 5.46
C ARG A 96 -9.38 -18.79 5.14
N ASP A 97 -9.18 -17.77 4.33
CA ASP A 97 -10.29 -16.91 3.87
C ASP A 97 -11.29 -17.70 3.04
N ASP A 98 -10.84 -18.73 2.33
CA ASP A 98 -11.67 -19.56 1.45
C ASP A 98 -12.68 -20.43 2.25
N GLU A 99 -12.35 -20.79 3.49
CA GLU A 99 -13.28 -21.46 4.42
C GLU A 99 -14.56 -20.65 4.62
N SER A 100 -14.46 -19.32 4.58
CA SER A 100 -15.60 -18.41 4.79
C SER A 100 -16.67 -18.52 3.69
N TYR A 101 -16.34 -19.04 2.51
CA TYR A 101 -17.24 -19.13 1.36
C TYR A 101 -17.92 -20.48 1.21
N VAL A 102 -17.28 -21.58 1.63
CA VAL A 102 -17.80 -22.95 1.45
C VAL A 102 -18.06 -23.65 2.79
N GLY A 103 -17.61 -23.06 3.90
CA GLY A 103 -17.66 -23.71 5.19
C GLY A 103 -16.55 -24.73 5.41
N LYS A 104 -16.30 -25.06 6.70
CA LYS A 104 -15.16 -25.88 7.10
C LYS A 104 -15.15 -27.28 6.47
N GLU A 105 -16.31 -27.93 6.39
CA GLU A 105 -16.39 -29.32 5.88
C GLU A 105 -15.96 -29.40 4.42
N ASP A 106 -16.54 -28.57 3.56
CA ASP A 106 -16.22 -28.55 2.15
C ASP A 106 -14.82 -27.99 1.87
N PHE A 107 -14.38 -27.02 2.70
CA PHE A 107 -13.01 -26.53 2.63
C PHE A 107 -11.98 -27.63 2.90
N CYS A 108 -12.20 -28.46 3.94
CA CYS A 108 -11.31 -29.61 4.22
C CYS A 108 -11.28 -30.62 3.06
N LYS A 109 -12.44 -30.91 2.42
CA LYS A 109 -12.49 -31.78 1.24
C LYS A 109 -11.68 -31.21 0.06
N ILE A 110 -11.75 -29.89 -0.15
CA ILE A 110 -10.97 -29.25 -1.20
C ILE A 110 -9.46 -29.34 -0.88
N LEU A 111 -9.06 -29.15 0.37
CA LEU A 111 -7.65 -29.25 0.78
C LEU A 111 -7.06 -30.65 0.57
N GLU A 112 -7.87 -31.70 0.72
CA GLU A 112 -7.45 -33.09 0.43
C GLU A 112 -7.01 -33.27 -1.04
N ASP A 113 -7.68 -32.60 -1.99
CA ASP A 113 -7.29 -32.62 -3.39
C ASP A 113 -5.88 -32.04 -3.65
N PHE A 114 -5.38 -31.22 -2.74
CA PHE A 114 -4.07 -30.59 -2.82
C PHE A 114 -3.04 -31.16 -1.84
N ASP A 115 -3.37 -32.24 -1.12
CA ASP A 115 -2.52 -32.87 -0.09
C ASP A 115 -2.11 -31.87 1.01
N ILE A 116 -3.02 -30.97 1.40
CA ILE A 116 -2.82 -29.96 2.44
C ILE A 116 -3.65 -30.32 3.67
N LYS A 117 -3.00 -30.39 4.82
CA LYS A 117 -3.71 -30.56 6.09
C LYS A 117 -4.19 -29.22 6.61
N TYR A 118 -5.40 -29.21 7.14
CA TYR A 118 -6.03 -28.00 7.70
C TYR A 118 -5.16 -27.34 8.78
N GLU A 119 -4.48 -28.14 9.62
CA GLU A 119 -3.63 -27.67 10.70
C GLU A 119 -2.37 -26.96 10.21
N ASP A 120 -1.85 -27.38 9.05
CA ASP A 120 -0.57 -26.89 8.51
C ASP A 120 -0.72 -25.54 7.79
N ILE A 121 -1.96 -25.06 7.55
CA ILE A 121 -2.20 -23.80 6.82
C ILE A 121 -1.57 -22.60 7.54
N ASN A 122 -1.63 -22.56 8.88
CA ASN A 122 -1.08 -21.45 9.64
C ASN A 122 0.43 -21.28 9.43
N ASP A 123 1.16 -22.40 9.25
CA ASP A 123 2.61 -22.40 9.08
C ASP A 123 3.05 -21.85 7.72
N ARG A 124 2.10 -21.68 6.78
CA ARG A 124 2.38 -21.04 5.49
C ARG A 124 2.63 -19.55 5.63
N TYR A 125 2.12 -18.91 6.69
CA TYR A 125 2.08 -17.46 6.83
C TYR A 125 2.75 -17.02 8.13
N ASP A 126 3.56 -15.97 8.04
CA ASP A 126 4.30 -15.43 9.18
C ASP A 126 3.43 -14.51 10.04
N MET A 127 2.47 -13.81 9.41
CA MET A 127 1.58 -12.85 10.08
C MET A 127 0.27 -12.70 9.30
N VAL A 128 -0.81 -12.43 10.02
CA VAL A 128 -2.13 -12.13 9.46
C VAL A 128 -2.62 -10.78 10.00
N ILE A 129 -3.01 -9.89 9.11
CA ILE A 129 -3.65 -8.61 9.46
C ILE A 129 -5.09 -8.64 8.98
N HIS A 130 -6.02 -8.64 9.92
CA HIS A 130 -7.44 -8.50 9.64
C HIS A 130 -7.82 -7.01 9.69
N LEU A 131 -8.21 -6.48 8.54
CA LEU A 131 -8.76 -5.13 8.41
C LEU A 131 -10.29 -5.23 8.47
N VAL A 132 -10.90 -4.76 9.53
CA VAL A 132 -12.37 -4.81 9.73
C VAL A 132 -13.06 -4.04 8.60
N THR A 133 -14.12 -4.61 8.03
CA THR A 133 -14.92 -3.95 6.97
C THR A 133 -15.51 -2.62 7.42
N SER A 134 -15.61 -1.63 6.53
CA SER A 134 -16.30 -0.35 6.80
C SER A 134 -17.79 -0.54 7.07
N ALA A 135 -18.39 -1.67 6.66
CA ALA A 135 -19.76 -2.05 7.03
C ALA A 135 -20.00 -2.16 8.55
N LYS A 136 -18.92 -2.17 9.36
CA LYS A 136 -18.96 -2.15 10.83
C LYS A 136 -18.43 -0.82 11.35
N GLY A 137 -19.32 0.12 11.67
CA GLY A 137 -19.00 1.38 12.34
C GLY A 137 -18.47 2.50 11.45
N LYS A 138 -18.52 2.33 10.11
CA LYS A 138 -18.23 3.36 9.10
C LYS A 138 -19.08 3.11 7.85
N GLU A 139 -20.36 2.89 8.05
CA GLU A 139 -21.32 2.52 7.01
C GLU A 139 -21.40 3.58 5.89
N GLU A 140 -21.20 4.85 6.22
CA GLU A 140 -21.16 5.95 5.27
C GLU A 140 -19.99 5.83 4.27
N ALA A 141 -18.93 5.10 4.65
CA ALA A 141 -17.78 4.81 3.80
C ALA A 141 -17.92 3.49 3.02
N TYR A 142 -19.00 2.74 3.27
CA TYR A 142 -19.27 1.50 2.54
C TYR A 142 -19.88 1.83 1.17
N GLY A 143 -19.17 1.53 0.10
CA GLY A 143 -19.61 1.82 -1.26
C GLY A 143 -19.15 0.76 -2.26
N ASN A 144 -20.04 0.42 -3.19
CA ASN A 144 -19.78 -0.56 -4.24
C ASN A 144 -19.04 0.03 -5.46
N SER A 145 -18.80 1.35 -5.49
CA SER A 145 -18.26 2.05 -6.65
C SER A 145 -16.81 1.68 -7.03
N ASN A 146 -16.08 1.05 -6.12
CA ASN A 146 -14.64 0.80 -6.29
C ASN A 146 -14.29 -0.59 -6.84
N ASN A 147 -15.26 -1.50 -7.01
CA ASN A 147 -15.05 -2.81 -7.61
C ASN A 147 -16.34 -3.31 -8.25
N ALA A 148 -16.37 -3.41 -9.58
CA ALA A 148 -17.53 -3.86 -10.36
C ALA A 148 -17.92 -5.35 -10.12
N ALA A 149 -17.06 -6.11 -9.44
CA ALA A 149 -17.31 -7.51 -9.08
C ALA A 149 -18.03 -7.68 -7.73
N ARG A 150 -18.44 -6.58 -7.07
CA ARG A 150 -19.07 -6.62 -5.74
C ARG A 150 -20.58 -6.49 -5.84
N TYR A 151 -21.29 -7.45 -5.25
CA TYR A 151 -22.74 -7.51 -5.17
C TYR A 151 -23.27 -7.57 -3.73
N GLU A 152 -22.37 -7.61 -2.74
CA GLU A 152 -22.72 -7.81 -1.34
C GLU A 152 -23.36 -6.56 -0.74
N ASN A 153 -24.45 -6.74 -0.01
CA ASN A 153 -25.03 -5.70 0.82
C ASN A 153 -24.23 -5.53 2.13
N ILE A 154 -24.59 -4.55 2.96
CA ILE A 154 -23.90 -4.24 4.23
C ILE A 154 -23.93 -5.42 5.19
N GLU A 155 -25.04 -6.15 5.28
CA GLU A 155 -25.20 -7.27 6.22
C GLU A 155 -24.36 -8.47 5.78
N ASP A 156 -24.35 -8.78 4.48
CA ASP A 156 -23.49 -9.83 3.92
C ASP A 156 -22.01 -9.49 4.16
N ALA A 157 -21.62 -8.23 3.96
CA ALA A 157 -20.25 -7.79 4.21
C ALA A 157 -19.83 -7.94 5.68
N ARG A 158 -20.74 -7.67 6.63
CA ARG A 158 -20.51 -7.92 8.06
C ARG A 158 -20.32 -9.40 8.36
N LEU A 159 -21.19 -10.23 7.80
CA LEU A 159 -21.11 -11.68 7.98
C LEU A 159 -19.80 -12.25 7.42
N MET A 160 -19.44 -11.88 6.20
CA MET A 160 -18.19 -12.30 5.58
C MET A 160 -16.96 -11.88 6.39
N ASP A 161 -16.99 -10.68 6.97
CA ASP A 161 -15.93 -10.19 7.85
C ASP A 161 -15.81 -11.02 9.13
N ASP A 162 -16.95 -11.38 9.76
CA ASP A 162 -16.96 -12.24 10.94
C ASP A 162 -16.47 -13.65 10.64
N MET A 163 -16.85 -14.21 9.50
CA MET A 163 -16.40 -15.53 9.07
C MET A 163 -14.89 -15.55 8.80
N ALA A 164 -14.35 -14.54 8.09
CA ALA A 164 -12.92 -14.40 7.88
C ALA A 164 -12.15 -14.22 9.20
N LEU A 165 -12.68 -13.41 10.12
CA LEU A 165 -12.09 -13.24 11.45
C LEU A 165 -12.03 -14.55 12.23
N LYS A 166 -13.09 -15.36 12.16
CA LYS A 166 -13.16 -16.68 12.80
C LYS A 166 -12.21 -17.68 12.15
N ALA A 167 -12.12 -17.72 10.84
CA ALA A 167 -11.25 -18.65 10.12
C ALA A 167 -9.76 -18.49 10.52
N TRP A 168 -9.32 -17.27 10.82
CA TRP A 168 -7.97 -16.96 11.28
C TRP A 168 -7.77 -16.95 12.79
N GLU A 169 -8.76 -17.39 13.58
CA GLU A 169 -8.70 -17.32 15.06
C GLU A 169 -7.49 -18.04 15.65
N SER A 170 -7.08 -19.15 15.05
CA SER A 170 -5.96 -19.98 15.50
C SER A 170 -4.58 -19.50 15.11
N HIS A 171 -4.45 -18.44 14.27
CA HIS A 171 -3.14 -17.97 13.82
C HIS A 171 -2.41 -17.20 14.93
N PRO A 172 -1.16 -17.59 15.31
CA PRO A 172 -0.47 -17.03 16.48
C PRO A 172 -0.13 -15.56 16.35
N ASN A 173 0.17 -15.10 15.14
CA ASN A 173 0.56 -13.70 14.86
C ASN A 173 -0.57 -12.96 14.12
N ARG A 174 -1.78 -12.98 14.66
CA ARG A 174 -2.92 -12.26 14.10
C ARG A 174 -3.10 -10.91 14.75
N VAL A 175 -3.22 -9.86 13.93
CA VAL A 175 -3.55 -8.51 14.38
C VAL A 175 -4.86 -8.06 13.74
N ILE A 176 -5.78 -7.50 14.56
CA ILE A 176 -7.07 -6.98 14.12
C ILE A 176 -7.01 -5.45 14.18
N ILE A 177 -7.34 -4.81 13.06
CA ILE A 177 -7.37 -3.34 12.93
C ILE A 177 -8.81 -2.91 12.67
N GLY A 178 -9.43 -2.32 13.69
CA GLY A 178 -10.84 -1.87 13.68
C GLY A 178 -11.05 -0.50 13.02
N ASN A 179 -12.29 0.00 13.13
CA ASN A 179 -12.75 1.26 12.56
C ASN A 179 -13.02 2.35 13.62
N GLU A 180 -12.48 2.20 14.83
CA GLU A 180 -12.68 3.15 15.95
C GLU A 180 -12.06 4.52 15.65
N THR A 181 -11.20 4.58 14.65
CA THR A 181 -10.51 5.81 14.21
C THR A 181 -10.82 6.10 12.74
N ASP A 182 -10.31 7.23 12.23
CA ASP A 182 -10.39 7.53 10.82
C ASP A 182 -9.57 6.54 9.96
N PHE A 183 -9.83 6.54 8.65
CA PHE A 183 -9.22 5.60 7.71
C PHE A 183 -7.70 5.76 7.62
N GLU A 184 -7.17 6.98 7.74
CA GLU A 184 -5.73 7.22 7.68
C GLU A 184 -5.03 6.63 8.92
N VAL A 185 -5.62 6.78 10.11
CA VAL A 185 -5.13 6.17 11.34
C VAL A 185 -5.21 4.65 11.27
N LYS A 186 -6.28 4.09 10.70
CA LYS A 186 -6.43 2.65 10.47
C LYS A 186 -5.29 2.11 9.59
N MET A 187 -5.01 2.76 8.47
CA MET A 187 -3.91 2.36 7.57
C MET A 187 -2.55 2.44 8.26
N ARG A 188 -2.35 3.48 9.06
CA ARG A 188 -1.13 3.67 9.85
C ARG A 188 -0.94 2.56 10.88
N LYS A 189 -1.99 2.21 11.64
CA LYS A 189 -1.95 1.11 12.61
C LYS A 189 -1.56 -0.20 11.93
N ALA A 190 -2.11 -0.49 10.75
CA ALA A 190 -1.76 -1.69 9.99
C ALA A 190 -0.29 -1.71 9.56
N ILE A 191 0.23 -0.58 9.05
CA ILE A 191 1.65 -0.44 8.70
C ILE A 191 2.54 -0.61 9.94
N GLN A 192 2.18 0.04 11.06
CA GLN A 192 2.92 -0.08 12.32
C GLN A 192 2.96 -1.51 12.85
N ALA A 193 1.86 -2.26 12.73
CA ALA A 193 1.80 -3.65 13.14
C ALA A 193 2.80 -4.53 12.35
N VAL A 194 2.96 -4.28 11.05
CA VAL A 194 3.96 -5.00 10.25
C VAL A 194 5.39 -4.63 10.70
N PHE A 195 5.70 -3.35 10.90
CA PHE A 195 7.02 -2.93 11.39
C PHE A 195 7.34 -3.53 12.76
N GLU A 196 6.36 -3.55 13.66
CA GLU A 196 6.49 -4.16 14.98
C GLU A 196 6.80 -5.65 14.89
N TYR A 197 6.08 -6.37 14.04
CA TYR A 197 6.33 -7.79 13.79
C TYR A 197 7.73 -8.05 13.22
N LEU A 198 8.22 -7.16 12.35
CA LEU A 198 9.55 -7.25 11.75
C LEU A 198 10.69 -6.87 12.71
N GLY A 199 10.37 -6.29 13.88
CA GLY A 199 11.35 -5.74 14.81
C GLY A 199 12.05 -4.48 14.32
N ASP A 200 11.49 -3.84 13.29
CA ASP A 200 12.01 -2.58 12.76
C ASP A 200 11.35 -1.38 13.47
N GLU A 201 12.04 -0.23 13.47
CA GLU A 201 11.49 1.01 14.00
C GLU A 201 10.21 1.41 13.25
N LYS A 202 9.15 1.70 14.01
CA LYS A 202 7.85 2.11 13.46
C LYS A 202 7.99 3.40 12.67
N PRO A 203 7.42 3.51 11.46
CA PRO A 203 7.36 4.78 10.79
C PRO A 203 6.44 5.71 11.60
N VAL A 204 6.99 6.78 12.09
CA VAL A 204 6.25 7.84 12.77
C VAL A 204 5.93 8.93 11.75
N GLU A 205 4.74 9.52 11.81
CA GLU A 205 4.18 10.32 10.71
C GLU A 205 4.22 11.83 10.95
N VAL A 206 5.05 12.30 11.82
CA VAL A 206 5.32 13.74 11.86
C VAL A 206 6.41 14.03 10.84
N PHE A 207 6.05 14.76 9.81
CA PHE A 207 7.01 15.22 8.82
C PHE A 207 7.28 16.69 9.03
N LYS A 208 8.54 17.04 9.30
CA LYS A 208 9.01 18.39 9.06
C LYS A 208 9.57 18.51 7.65
N LYS A 209 9.28 19.62 6.99
CA LYS A 209 9.69 19.86 5.59
C LYS A 209 10.50 21.13 5.50
N TYR A 210 11.58 21.05 4.73
CA TYR A 210 12.51 22.14 4.51
C TYR A 210 12.72 22.34 3.01
N LEU A 211 12.72 23.60 2.57
CA LEU A 211 13.32 23.97 1.30
C LEU A 211 14.82 24.04 1.52
N VAL A 212 15.59 23.33 0.74
CA VAL A 212 17.05 23.23 0.87
C VAL A 212 17.74 23.55 -0.46
N GLU A 213 18.99 24.03 -0.39
CA GLU A 213 19.85 24.10 -1.56
C GLU A 213 20.22 22.69 -2.02
N PHE A 214 20.37 22.51 -3.31
CA PHE A 214 20.75 21.24 -3.92
C PHE A 214 21.85 21.46 -4.97
N ASP A 215 22.86 20.63 -4.90
CA ASP A 215 23.94 20.51 -5.89
C ASP A 215 24.50 19.08 -5.90
N ASP A 216 25.45 18.81 -6.79
CA ASP A 216 26.08 17.50 -6.92
C ASP A 216 26.78 17.05 -5.64
N SER A 217 27.31 17.99 -4.83
CA SER A 217 28.00 17.65 -3.58
C SER A 217 27.01 17.10 -2.53
N VAL A 218 25.79 17.64 -2.46
CA VAL A 218 24.72 17.13 -1.63
C VAL A 218 24.36 15.70 -2.05
N LEU A 219 24.22 15.45 -3.35
CA LEU A 219 23.89 14.12 -3.87
C LEU A 219 24.99 13.09 -3.56
N GLU A 220 26.27 13.45 -3.74
CA GLU A 220 27.38 12.55 -3.43
C GLU A 220 27.48 12.20 -1.93
N ASN A 221 27.10 13.10 -1.06
CA ASN A 221 27.00 12.80 0.38
C ASN A 221 25.80 11.91 0.71
N ILE A 222 24.62 12.19 0.16
CA ILE A 222 23.42 11.37 0.34
C ILE A 222 23.66 9.93 -0.09
N LYS A 223 24.37 9.68 -1.20
CA LYS A 223 24.71 8.34 -1.68
C LYS A 223 25.52 7.50 -0.69
N LYS A 224 26.20 8.13 0.24
CA LYS A 224 27.01 7.45 1.28
C LYS A 224 26.19 7.10 2.52
N GLU A 225 25.00 7.66 2.65
CA GLU A 225 24.13 7.43 3.81
C GLU A 225 23.52 6.03 3.79
N ALA A 226 23.15 5.55 4.98
CA ALA A 226 22.53 4.25 5.13
C ALA A 226 21.17 4.18 4.41
N ASN A 227 20.86 3.02 3.84
CA ASN A 227 19.63 2.74 3.13
C ASN A 227 19.30 3.73 1.98
N TYR A 228 20.34 4.27 1.34
CA TYR A 228 20.16 5.12 0.17
C TYR A 228 19.34 4.42 -0.91
N SER A 229 18.39 5.13 -1.44
CA SER A 229 17.63 4.69 -2.61
C SER A 229 17.10 5.87 -3.41
N THR A 230 16.93 5.66 -4.71
CA THR A 230 16.38 6.67 -5.62
C THR A 230 15.12 6.16 -6.30
N ALA A 231 14.19 7.07 -6.60
CA ALA A 231 13.01 6.80 -7.39
C ALA A 231 12.64 8.00 -8.25
N HIS A 232 12.41 7.76 -9.54
CA HIS A 232 11.84 8.77 -10.43
C HIS A 232 10.31 8.71 -10.35
N ILE A 233 9.66 9.86 -10.17
CA ILE A 233 8.21 9.96 -9.91
C ILE A 233 7.61 10.98 -10.87
N ILE A 234 6.67 10.51 -11.71
CA ILE A 234 5.82 11.35 -12.53
C ILE A 234 4.41 11.26 -11.99
N GLN A 235 3.78 12.41 -11.68
CA GLN A 235 2.42 12.48 -11.17
C GLN A 235 1.61 13.48 -11.98
N ASN A 236 0.42 13.09 -12.42
CA ASN A 236 -0.55 13.94 -13.07
C ASN A 236 -1.84 13.99 -12.26
N TYR A 237 -2.45 15.16 -12.19
CA TYR A 237 -3.80 15.34 -11.65
C TYR A 237 -4.82 15.12 -12.76
N LEU A 238 -5.95 14.53 -12.39
CA LEU A 238 -7.05 14.22 -13.31
C LEU A 238 -8.19 15.24 -13.13
N VAL A 239 -8.94 15.47 -14.18
CA VAL A 239 -10.19 16.26 -14.10
C VAL A 239 -11.09 15.63 -13.05
N SER A 240 -11.57 16.43 -12.10
CA SER A 240 -12.43 15.95 -11.02
C SER A 240 -13.45 17.00 -10.62
N ASN A 241 -14.54 16.55 -10.00
CA ASN A 241 -15.55 17.45 -9.44
C ASN A 241 -15.02 18.19 -8.20
N SER A 242 -15.66 19.29 -7.84
CA SER A 242 -15.32 20.06 -6.64
C SER A 242 -15.28 19.17 -5.40
N GLY A 243 -14.22 19.27 -4.62
CA GLY A 243 -14.02 18.50 -3.39
C GLY A 243 -13.38 17.12 -3.56
N ILE A 244 -13.10 16.69 -4.80
CA ILE A 244 -12.41 15.43 -5.08
C ILE A 244 -11.08 15.74 -5.75
N GLU A 245 -9.99 15.23 -5.18
CA GLU A 245 -8.66 15.25 -5.81
C GLU A 245 -8.37 13.86 -6.37
N ARG A 246 -8.19 13.77 -7.69
CA ARG A 246 -7.81 12.54 -8.39
C ARG A 246 -6.44 12.71 -9.02
N ARG A 247 -5.61 11.66 -8.93
CA ARG A 247 -4.28 11.69 -9.53
C ARG A 247 -3.81 10.31 -9.94
N ILE A 248 -2.97 10.25 -10.96
CA ILE A 248 -2.19 9.08 -11.34
C ILE A 248 -0.71 9.34 -11.12
N ARG A 249 0.03 8.28 -10.82
CA ARG A 249 1.46 8.36 -10.56
C ARG A 249 2.19 7.17 -11.17
N LYS A 250 3.24 7.44 -11.93
CA LYS A 250 4.25 6.46 -12.34
C LYS A 250 5.45 6.61 -11.41
N ARG A 251 5.94 5.51 -10.88
CA ARG A 251 7.14 5.47 -10.05
C ARG A 251 8.08 4.42 -10.60
N GLU A 252 9.29 4.84 -10.92
CA GLU A 252 10.36 3.99 -11.39
C GLU A 252 11.45 3.89 -10.33
N ARG A 253 11.85 2.67 -10.00
CA ARG A 253 12.88 2.38 -9.00
C ARG A 253 13.57 1.07 -9.34
N ASN A 254 14.93 1.09 -9.41
CA ASN A 254 15.74 -0.10 -9.66
C ASN A 254 15.26 -0.93 -10.86
N GLY A 255 14.87 -0.28 -11.96
CA GLY A 255 14.37 -0.93 -13.18
C GLY A 255 12.92 -1.44 -13.09
N SER A 256 12.26 -1.32 -11.94
CA SER A 256 10.85 -1.66 -11.78
C SER A 256 9.98 -0.42 -11.89
N VAL A 257 8.87 -0.53 -12.62
CA VAL A 257 7.88 0.54 -12.79
C VAL A 257 6.58 0.12 -12.13
N LEU A 258 6.04 1.02 -11.30
CA LEU A 258 4.75 0.86 -10.65
C LEU A 258 3.85 2.05 -10.98
N TYR A 259 2.59 1.76 -11.22
CA TYR A 259 1.56 2.73 -11.55
C TYR A 259 0.52 2.78 -10.44
N TYR A 260 0.11 3.99 -10.06
CA TYR A 260 -0.83 4.22 -8.97
C TYR A 260 -1.95 5.17 -9.40
N TYR A 261 -3.13 4.91 -8.90
CA TYR A 261 -4.24 5.85 -8.86
C TYR A 261 -4.50 6.25 -7.43
N SER A 262 -4.73 7.52 -7.18
CA SER A 262 -5.15 8.03 -5.87
C SER A 262 -6.36 8.93 -6.06
N GLU A 263 -7.33 8.78 -5.17
CA GLU A 263 -8.49 9.66 -5.05
C GLU A 263 -8.65 10.10 -3.61
N ALA A 264 -8.85 11.39 -3.38
CA ALA A 264 -9.13 11.94 -2.07
C ALA A 264 -10.42 12.73 -2.13
N SER A 265 -11.44 12.28 -1.42
CA SER A 265 -12.73 12.97 -1.28
C SER A 265 -12.80 13.70 0.05
N ILE A 266 -13.24 14.95 0.04
CA ILE A 266 -13.50 15.73 1.24
C ILE A 266 -14.92 15.42 1.69
N ILE A 267 -15.08 14.79 2.86
CA ILE A 267 -16.40 14.48 3.46
C ILE A 267 -16.83 15.62 4.37
N SER A 268 -15.90 16.19 5.12
CA SER A 268 -16.13 17.34 6.00
C SER A 268 -14.88 18.20 6.09
N THR A 269 -14.95 19.32 6.83
CA THR A 269 -13.81 20.24 7.03
C THR A 269 -12.55 19.55 7.58
N ASN A 270 -12.70 18.40 8.25
CA ASN A 270 -11.60 17.69 8.91
C ASN A 270 -11.45 16.23 8.45
N GLU A 271 -12.30 15.74 7.56
CA GLU A 271 -12.29 14.32 7.15
C GLU A 271 -12.12 14.18 5.64
N ARG A 272 -11.09 13.41 5.25
CA ARG A 272 -10.83 13.00 3.86
C ARG A 272 -10.76 11.49 3.78
N ILE A 273 -11.52 10.91 2.87
CA ILE A 273 -11.29 9.51 2.46
C ILE A 273 -10.32 9.52 1.30
N LYS A 274 -9.22 8.81 1.46
CA LYS A 274 -8.22 8.65 0.41
C LYS A 274 -8.15 7.18 0.01
N THR A 275 -8.43 6.91 -1.24
CA THR A 275 -8.30 5.59 -1.86
C THR A 275 -7.07 5.57 -2.75
N ASP A 276 -6.17 4.62 -2.53
CA ASP A 276 -5.03 4.38 -3.39
C ASP A 276 -5.15 2.96 -3.98
N ARG A 277 -4.79 2.78 -5.25
CA ARG A 277 -4.74 1.47 -5.90
C ARG A 277 -3.58 1.40 -6.88
N ILE A 278 -3.03 0.19 -7.04
CA ILE A 278 -2.04 -0.09 -8.08
C ILE A 278 -2.81 -0.26 -9.39
N LEU A 279 -2.25 0.26 -10.46
CA LEU A 279 -2.78 0.14 -11.81
C LEU A 279 -1.89 -0.79 -12.62
N SER A 280 -2.49 -1.49 -13.58
CA SER A 280 -1.73 -2.02 -14.71
C SER A 280 -1.22 -0.86 -15.59
N GLU A 281 -0.19 -1.12 -16.37
CA GLU A 281 0.33 -0.14 -17.32
C GLU A 281 -0.75 0.37 -18.27
N ARG A 282 -1.59 -0.52 -18.80
CA ARG A 282 -2.72 -0.17 -19.67
C ARG A 282 -3.68 0.79 -18.99
N GLN A 283 -4.12 0.48 -17.75
CA GLN A 283 -5.01 1.35 -16.98
C GLN A 283 -4.41 2.74 -16.74
N TYR A 284 -3.10 2.81 -16.47
CA TYR A 284 -2.41 4.09 -16.31
C TYR A 284 -2.46 4.93 -17.58
N TYR A 285 -2.25 4.33 -18.76
CA TYR A 285 -2.34 5.04 -20.03
C TYR A 285 -3.78 5.42 -20.40
N ASP A 286 -4.78 4.61 -20.04
CA ASP A 286 -6.18 4.96 -20.23
C ASP A 286 -6.55 6.23 -19.45
N TYR A 287 -6.08 6.36 -18.20
CA TYR A 287 -6.26 7.56 -17.38
C TYR A 287 -5.55 8.82 -17.88
N GLN A 288 -4.60 8.71 -18.78
CA GLN A 288 -3.93 9.90 -19.34
C GLN A 288 -4.89 10.78 -20.16
N ASN A 289 -5.97 10.21 -20.67
CA ASN A 289 -7.01 10.96 -21.36
C ASN A 289 -7.84 11.87 -20.43
N GLU A 290 -7.78 11.61 -19.13
CA GLU A 290 -8.48 12.37 -18.10
C GLU A 290 -7.59 13.42 -17.41
N ILE A 291 -6.36 13.64 -17.86
CA ILE A 291 -5.43 14.60 -17.25
C ILE A 291 -6.01 16.01 -17.31
N ASP A 292 -6.00 16.70 -16.16
CA ASP A 292 -6.33 18.12 -16.07
C ASP A 292 -5.23 18.97 -16.69
N LYS A 293 -5.50 19.47 -17.90
CA LYS A 293 -4.55 20.28 -18.67
C LYS A 293 -4.27 21.67 -18.07
N SER A 294 -5.04 22.09 -17.05
CA SER A 294 -4.79 23.33 -16.31
C SER A 294 -3.66 23.18 -15.27
N LEU A 295 -3.24 21.94 -14.98
CA LEU A 295 -2.19 21.61 -14.03
C LEU A 295 -0.99 20.99 -14.75
N ASN A 296 0.21 21.42 -14.37
CA ASN A 296 1.42 20.83 -14.89
C ASN A 296 1.69 19.46 -14.24
N LYS A 297 2.35 18.57 -14.96
CA LYS A 297 2.84 17.34 -14.36
C LYS A 297 3.86 17.65 -13.25
N ILE A 298 3.80 16.90 -12.18
CA ILE A 298 4.87 16.83 -11.20
C ILE A 298 5.86 15.76 -11.67
N ASP A 299 7.07 16.19 -11.93
CA ASP A 299 8.17 15.34 -12.38
C ASP A 299 9.33 15.59 -11.42
N LYS A 300 9.73 14.54 -10.68
CA LYS A 300 10.74 14.67 -9.63
C LYS A 300 11.54 13.40 -9.42
N THR A 301 12.76 13.56 -8.97
CA THR A 301 13.58 12.47 -8.41
C THR A 301 13.54 12.54 -6.90
N ARG A 302 13.18 11.42 -6.27
CA ARG A 302 13.21 11.26 -4.82
C ARG A 302 14.44 10.47 -4.41
N TYR A 303 15.22 11.04 -3.51
CA TYR A 303 16.30 10.38 -2.80
C TYR A 303 15.85 10.08 -1.38
N SER A 304 15.93 8.80 -0.96
CA SER A 304 15.58 8.36 0.39
C SER A 304 16.81 7.82 1.08
N PHE A 305 17.02 8.16 2.35
CA PHE A 305 18.20 7.76 3.13
C PHE A 305 17.92 7.81 4.63
N ILE A 306 18.77 7.17 5.43
CA ILE A 306 18.74 7.24 6.88
C ILE A 306 19.98 8.01 7.35
N TYR A 307 19.76 9.02 8.20
CA TYR A 307 20.80 9.78 8.87
C TYR A 307 20.44 9.89 10.35
N GLU A 308 21.35 9.57 11.27
CA GLU A 308 21.13 9.55 12.72
C GLU A 308 19.80 8.87 13.13
N ASN A 309 19.57 7.68 12.61
CA ASN A 309 18.36 6.86 12.84
C ASN A 309 17.04 7.52 12.43
N LYS A 310 17.06 8.63 11.68
CA LYS A 310 15.87 9.26 11.11
C LYS A 310 15.78 9.06 9.61
N PHE A 311 14.57 8.89 9.12
CA PHE A 311 14.32 8.67 7.69
C PHE A 311 14.05 9.99 6.98
N TYR A 312 14.83 10.23 5.94
CA TYR A 312 14.79 11.44 5.11
C TYR A 312 14.34 11.11 3.70
N LYS A 313 13.58 12.05 3.11
CA LYS A 313 13.20 12.05 1.70
C LYS A 313 13.54 13.42 1.12
N LEU A 314 14.39 13.45 0.12
CA LEU A 314 14.72 14.66 -0.62
C LEU A 314 14.09 14.56 -2.02
N ASP A 315 13.16 15.45 -2.30
CA ASP A 315 12.45 15.55 -3.58
C ASP A 315 13.06 16.69 -4.41
N LEU A 316 13.76 16.33 -5.48
CA LEU A 316 14.28 17.25 -6.49
C LEU A 316 13.31 17.30 -7.65
N PHE A 317 12.75 18.47 -7.94
CA PHE A 317 11.77 18.69 -9.01
C PHE A 317 12.47 19.21 -10.28
N ASN A 318 12.05 18.70 -11.44
CA ASN A 318 12.66 19.05 -12.73
C ASN A 318 12.52 20.52 -13.12
N PHE A 319 11.67 21.31 -12.46
CA PHE A 319 11.51 22.74 -12.72
C PHE A 319 12.56 23.61 -12.00
N ASP A 320 13.28 23.08 -11.01
CA ASP A 320 14.36 23.78 -10.30
C ASP A 320 15.38 22.75 -9.77
N GLU A 321 16.52 22.67 -10.43
CA GLU A 321 17.60 21.74 -10.10
C GLU A 321 18.54 22.28 -9.00
N THR A 322 18.34 23.53 -8.55
CA THR A 322 19.17 24.17 -7.52
C THR A 322 18.59 24.06 -6.12
N LYS A 323 17.33 23.64 -6.01
CA LYS A 323 16.62 23.48 -4.73
C LYS A 323 15.82 22.18 -4.70
N ALA A 324 15.65 21.68 -3.50
CA ALA A 324 14.87 20.47 -3.24
C ALA A 324 14.00 20.62 -2.00
N ILE A 325 12.98 19.77 -1.86
CA ILE A 325 12.19 19.65 -0.63
C ILE A 325 12.71 18.46 0.17
N LEU A 326 13.33 18.74 1.30
CA LEU A 326 13.70 17.72 2.27
C LEU A 326 12.54 17.48 3.24
N SER A 327 12.15 16.24 3.42
CA SER A 327 11.19 15.81 4.43
C SER A 327 11.87 14.86 5.38
N VAL A 328 11.74 15.12 6.69
CA VAL A 328 12.23 14.22 7.74
C VAL A 328 11.06 13.67 8.52
N GLN A 329 11.12 12.38 8.80
CA GLN A 329 10.13 11.70 9.62
C GLN A 329 10.56 11.70 11.08
N LEU A 330 9.68 12.15 11.97
CA LEU A 330 9.96 12.32 13.40
C LEU A 330 8.98 11.48 14.23
N PRO A 331 9.42 10.93 15.38
CA PRO A 331 8.56 10.23 16.34
C PRO A 331 7.45 11.12 16.94
N THR A 332 7.74 12.38 17.19
CA THR A 332 6.80 13.36 17.77
C THR A 332 7.00 14.75 17.18
N ASN A 333 5.98 15.62 17.32
CA ASN A 333 6.07 17.03 16.87
C ASN A 333 7.15 17.85 17.58
N ASN A 334 7.54 17.44 18.79
CA ASN A 334 8.45 18.21 19.66
C ASN A 334 9.91 17.76 19.53
N GLU A 335 10.19 16.79 18.67
CA GLU A 335 11.56 16.30 18.50
C GLU A 335 12.39 17.27 17.67
N GLU A 336 13.62 17.54 18.13
CA GLU A 336 14.58 18.34 17.37
C GLU A 336 15.03 17.58 16.11
N VAL A 337 15.09 18.30 15.00
CA VAL A 337 15.57 17.77 13.73
C VAL A 337 17.07 17.96 13.65
N SER A 338 17.80 16.84 13.67
CA SER A 338 19.21 16.84 13.32
C SER A 338 19.33 16.74 11.80
N LEU A 339 19.75 17.82 11.16
CA LEU A 339 19.97 17.82 9.71
C LEU A 339 21.43 17.50 9.40
N PRO A 340 21.69 16.71 8.33
CA PRO A 340 23.07 16.49 7.87
C PRO A 340 23.80 17.83 7.62
N SER A 341 25.05 17.94 8.04
CA SER A 341 25.82 19.17 7.94
C SER A 341 26.05 19.66 6.50
N TYR A 342 25.93 18.75 5.54
CA TYR A 342 26.01 19.06 4.10
C TYR A 342 24.70 19.59 3.51
N ILE A 343 23.59 19.61 4.28
CA ILE A 343 22.28 20.15 3.86
C ILE A 343 22.18 21.62 4.29
N LYS A 344 22.07 22.51 3.34
CA LYS A 344 21.83 23.94 3.59
C LYS A 344 20.35 24.25 3.51
N VAL A 345 19.76 24.60 4.65
CA VAL A 345 18.34 24.97 4.74
C VAL A 345 18.13 26.40 4.27
N VAL A 346 17.20 26.59 3.33
CA VAL A 346 16.71 27.90 2.93
C VAL A 346 15.61 28.38 3.89
N LYS A 347 14.62 27.49 4.16
CA LYS A 347 13.53 27.76 5.13
C LYS A 347 12.76 26.49 5.47
N GLU A 348 12.12 26.47 6.64
CA GLU A 348 11.11 25.46 6.96
C GLU A 348 9.79 25.74 6.23
N VAL A 349 9.17 24.69 5.67
CA VAL A 349 7.95 24.77 4.85
C VAL A 349 6.90 23.72 5.25
N THR A 350 6.95 23.22 6.49
CA THR A 350 6.13 22.13 7.01
C THR A 350 4.64 22.34 6.75
N ASP A 351 4.09 23.48 7.17
CA ASP A 351 2.65 23.79 7.09
C ASP A 351 2.30 24.68 5.88
N ASN A 352 3.26 24.96 5.02
CA ASN A 352 3.05 25.82 3.88
C ASN A 352 2.48 25.07 2.67
N ASN A 353 1.20 25.33 2.35
CA ASN A 353 0.51 24.69 1.23
C ASN A 353 1.20 24.91 -0.12
N ALA A 354 1.90 26.03 -0.33
CA ALA A 354 2.58 26.32 -1.60
C ALA A 354 3.59 25.23 -1.99
N TYR A 355 4.14 24.49 -1.02
CA TYR A 355 5.10 23.40 -1.21
C TYR A 355 4.46 21.99 -1.31
N LYS A 356 3.13 21.91 -1.35
CA LYS A 356 2.43 20.65 -1.67
C LYS A 356 2.39 20.42 -3.18
N ASN A 357 2.48 19.17 -3.60
CA ASN A 357 2.54 18.81 -5.03
C ASN A 357 1.41 19.46 -5.86
N TYR A 358 0.21 19.60 -5.31
CA TYR A 358 -0.92 20.23 -6.01
C TYR A 358 -0.64 21.70 -6.36
N TYR A 359 -0.09 22.47 -5.43
CA TYR A 359 0.23 23.87 -5.65
C TYR A 359 1.49 24.03 -6.53
N LEU A 360 2.47 23.12 -6.39
CA LEU A 360 3.62 23.06 -7.28
C LEU A 360 3.23 22.71 -8.72
N ALA A 361 2.20 21.87 -8.91
CA ALA A 361 1.63 21.61 -10.24
C ALA A 361 1.00 22.86 -10.88
N LYS A 362 0.47 23.79 -10.06
CA LYS A 362 -0.03 25.08 -10.55
C LYS A 362 1.08 26.06 -10.89
N SER A 363 2.09 26.16 -10.04
CA SER A 363 3.09 27.23 -10.09
C SER A 363 4.35 26.87 -10.89
N GLN A 364 4.78 25.62 -10.87
CA GLN A 364 6.08 25.13 -11.37
C GLN A 364 7.28 25.95 -10.79
N LYS A 365 7.15 26.40 -9.54
CA LYS A 365 8.18 27.13 -8.80
C LYS A 365 7.99 26.97 -7.30
N TYR A 366 9.07 27.16 -6.54
CA TYR A 366 9.07 27.20 -5.07
C TYR A 366 8.59 28.52 -4.49
#